data_ba9eba026de72d28f502dd1cfb7934a1
#
_entry.id   ba9eba026de72d28f502dd1cfb7934a1
#
_cell.length_a   1.000
_cell.length_b   1.000
_cell.length_c   1.000
_cell.angle_alpha   90.00
_cell.angle_beta   90.00
_cell.angle_gamma   90.00
#
_symmetry.space_group_name_H-M   'P 1'
#
loop_
_entity.id
_entity.type
_entity.pdbx_description
1 polymer ?
#
loop_
_entity_poly.entity_id
_entity_poly.type
_entity_poly.pdbx_seq_one_letter_code
_entity_poly.pdbx_strand_id
1 'polypeptide(L)'
;KIALLKYKGGGDWYANPTSLPNLIRFCNKNLQTNLAAEPVTVEPGNRDIFNYPFVHMTGHGNVVFTPVEVQNLREYLLAGGFLHADDNYGLDPAFRREMKKIFPEDELVELPWDHPIFNQKYKFPEGLPKIHEHDAKRPQAFGIIKEGRLVVLYTYETDLGDGWEDPEVHKDPDMKHEQALEMGANIISYVFMN
;
A
#
# COMPACT_ATOMS: atom_id res chain seq x y z
N LYS A 1 -13.24 -4.35 -6.17
CA LYS A 1 -11.95 -4.88 -6.64
C LYS A 1 -10.80 -4.06 -6.06
N ILE A 2 -9.65 -4.69 -5.89
CA ILE A 2 -8.37 -4.06 -5.60
C ILE A 2 -7.64 -3.78 -6.92
N ALA A 3 -6.96 -2.66 -7.04
CA ALA A 3 -6.15 -2.34 -8.21
C ALA A 3 -4.66 -2.26 -7.86
N LEU A 4 -3.82 -2.68 -8.80
CA LEU A 4 -2.37 -2.52 -8.79
C LEU A 4 -2.01 -1.34 -9.71
N LEU A 5 -1.22 -0.39 -9.21
CA LEU A 5 -0.82 0.79 -9.97
C LEU A 5 0.35 0.48 -10.91
N LYS A 6 0.11 0.57 -12.21
CA LYS A 6 1.13 0.45 -13.24
C LYS A 6 1.73 1.83 -13.53
N TYR A 7 2.83 2.14 -12.88
CA TYR A 7 3.54 3.42 -13.03
C TYR A 7 4.72 3.31 -13.99
N LYS A 8 5.29 4.46 -14.36
CA LYS A 8 6.49 4.60 -15.21
C LYS A 8 7.66 5.13 -14.38
N GLY A 9 8.85 5.14 -14.96
CA GLY A 9 10.06 5.68 -14.32
C GLY A 9 11.19 4.69 -14.15
N GLY A 10 10.96 3.41 -14.48
CA GLY A 10 11.97 2.35 -14.43
C GLY A 10 11.88 1.43 -13.21
N GLY A 11 10.98 1.71 -12.28
CA GLY A 11 10.69 0.77 -11.19
C GLY A 11 9.81 -0.40 -11.65
N ASP A 12 9.89 -1.49 -10.91
CA ASP A 12 9.24 -2.76 -11.24
C ASP A 12 7.85 -2.88 -10.56
N TRP A 13 6.91 -2.04 -10.96
CA TRP A 13 5.54 -2.01 -10.45
C TRP A 13 4.85 -3.40 -10.43
N TYR A 14 5.37 -4.34 -11.17
CA TYR A 14 4.89 -5.72 -11.31
C TYR A 14 5.58 -6.71 -10.36
N ALA A 15 6.42 -6.23 -9.47
CA ALA A 15 6.98 -7.05 -8.40
C ALA A 15 5.87 -7.67 -7.55
N ASN A 16 6.15 -8.80 -6.91
CA ASN A 16 5.28 -9.49 -5.98
C ASN A 16 3.94 -9.95 -6.62
N PRO A 17 3.99 -10.77 -7.69
CA PRO A 17 2.79 -11.11 -8.47
C PRO A 17 1.75 -11.92 -7.71
N THR A 18 2.12 -12.66 -6.66
CA THR A 18 1.19 -13.46 -5.85
C THR A 18 0.65 -12.72 -4.64
N SER A 19 1.22 -11.55 -4.30
CA SER A 19 0.92 -10.79 -3.09
C SER A 19 -0.55 -10.38 -2.98
N LEU A 20 -1.08 -9.65 -3.96
CA LEU A 20 -2.47 -9.19 -3.93
C LEU A 20 -3.49 -10.34 -4.03
N PRO A 21 -3.32 -11.37 -4.87
CA PRO A 21 -4.17 -12.56 -4.85
C PRO A 21 -4.24 -13.23 -3.47
N ASN A 22 -3.11 -13.37 -2.78
CA ASN A 22 -3.05 -13.94 -1.44
C ASN A 22 -3.74 -13.06 -0.40
N LEU A 23 -3.48 -11.75 -0.41
CA LEU A 23 -4.16 -10.80 0.46
C LEU A 23 -5.68 -10.81 0.25
N ILE A 24 -6.14 -10.81 -1.00
CA ILE A 24 -7.58 -10.92 -1.34
C ILE A 24 -8.18 -12.19 -0.75
N ARG A 25 -7.51 -13.32 -0.96
CA ARG A 25 -7.96 -14.62 -0.43
C ARG A 25 -8.02 -14.61 1.10
N PHE A 26 -7.01 -14.04 1.75
CA PHE A 26 -6.97 -13.91 3.20
C PHE A 26 -8.11 -13.01 3.72
N CYS A 27 -8.35 -11.86 3.11
CA CYS A 27 -9.44 -10.96 3.46
C CYS A 27 -10.82 -11.60 3.27
N ASN A 28 -11.06 -12.27 2.14
CA ASN A 28 -12.33 -12.94 1.87
C ASN A 28 -12.62 -14.03 2.92
N LYS A 29 -11.59 -14.77 3.34
CA LYS A 29 -11.72 -15.79 4.37
C LYS A 29 -11.92 -15.22 5.78
N ASN A 30 -11.16 -14.19 6.14
CA ASN A 30 -11.05 -13.75 7.52
C ASN A 30 -11.91 -12.52 7.85
N LEU A 31 -12.15 -11.62 6.89
CA LEU A 31 -12.98 -10.42 7.07
C LEU A 31 -14.41 -10.58 6.53
N GLN A 32 -14.73 -11.74 5.94
CA GLN A 32 -16.00 -11.99 5.26
C GLN A 32 -16.27 -10.97 4.13
N THR A 33 -15.22 -10.49 3.47
CA THR A 33 -15.34 -9.64 2.28
C THR A 33 -15.69 -10.46 1.05
N ASN A 34 -16.15 -9.79 -0.01
CA ASN A 34 -16.41 -10.41 -1.31
C ASN A 34 -15.59 -9.70 -2.39
N LEU A 35 -14.28 -9.60 -2.16
CA LEU A 35 -13.35 -9.04 -3.13
C LEU A 35 -13.19 -9.99 -4.32
N ALA A 36 -13.10 -9.44 -5.53
CA ALA A 36 -12.81 -10.24 -6.72
C ALA A 36 -11.45 -10.92 -6.57
N ALA A 37 -11.35 -12.19 -6.95
CA ALA A 37 -10.18 -13.03 -6.71
C ALA A 37 -8.88 -12.46 -7.30
N GLU A 38 -8.99 -11.78 -8.44
CA GLU A 38 -7.84 -11.19 -9.12
C GLU A 38 -7.85 -9.66 -9.02
N PRO A 39 -6.70 -9.05 -8.73
CA PRO A 39 -6.55 -7.61 -8.83
C PRO A 39 -6.67 -7.16 -10.29
N VAL A 40 -6.93 -5.88 -10.50
CA VAL A 40 -6.83 -5.26 -11.81
C VAL A 40 -5.61 -4.36 -11.87
N THR A 41 -5.03 -4.19 -13.05
CA THR A 41 -3.95 -3.21 -13.26
C THR A 41 -4.55 -1.92 -13.78
N VAL A 42 -4.14 -0.78 -13.20
CA VAL A 42 -4.59 0.55 -13.61
C VAL A 42 -3.41 1.50 -13.77
N GLU A 43 -3.42 2.33 -14.81
CA GLU A 43 -2.44 3.37 -15.00
C GLU A 43 -2.85 4.66 -14.26
N PRO A 44 -1.90 5.46 -13.70
CA PRO A 44 -2.22 6.62 -12.88
C PRO A 44 -2.96 7.72 -13.64
N GLY A 45 -2.80 7.79 -14.96
CA GLY A 45 -3.52 8.75 -15.83
C GLY A 45 -4.86 8.26 -16.35
N ASN A 46 -5.25 7.02 -16.09
CA ASN A 46 -6.51 6.46 -16.56
C ASN A 46 -7.65 6.80 -15.58
N ARG A 47 -8.76 7.31 -16.11
CA ARG A 47 -9.97 7.61 -15.31
C ARG A 47 -10.61 6.38 -14.69
N ASP A 48 -10.32 5.19 -15.20
CA ASP A 48 -10.81 3.93 -14.60
C ASP A 48 -10.36 3.72 -13.16
N ILE A 49 -9.30 4.41 -12.71
CA ILE A 49 -8.82 4.38 -11.32
C ILE A 49 -9.94 4.73 -10.33
N PHE A 50 -10.88 5.58 -10.71
CA PHE A 50 -12.01 6.00 -9.87
C PHE A 50 -13.02 4.88 -9.58
N ASN A 51 -12.92 3.75 -10.27
CA ASN A 51 -13.73 2.56 -9.99
C ASN A 51 -13.17 1.71 -8.85
N TYR A 52 -11.97 2.04 -8.34
CA TYR A 52 -11.26 1.22 -7.35
C TYR A 52 -10.99 2.04 -6.09
N PRO A 53 -11.70 1.80 -4.99
CA PRO A 53 -11.49 2.56 -3.75
C PRO A 53 -10.12 2.32 -3.12
N PHE A 54 -9.46 1.20 -3.45
CA PHE A 54 -8.13 0.84 -2.98
C PHE A 54 -7.20 0.54 -4.17
N VAL A 55 -6.11 1.29 -4.24
CA VAL A 55 -5.02 1.08 -5.20
C VAL A 55 -3.74 0.77 -4.44
N HIS A 56 -3.09 -0.33 -4.82
CA HIS A 56 -1.79 -0.73 -4.29
C HIS A 56 -0.68 -0.33 -5.26
N MET A 57 0.45 0.10 -4.71
CA MET A 57 1.67 0.42 -5.43
C MET A 57 2.84 -0.25 -4.71
N THR A 58 3.68 -0.94 -5.44
CA THR A 58 4.89 -1.59 -4.93
C THR A 58 6.01 -1.50 -5.94
N GLY A 59 7.21 -1.87 -5.58
CA GLY A 59 8.35 -2.02 -6.47
C GLY A 59 9.66 -1.49 -5.91
N HIS A 60 10.71 -1.70 -6.69
CA HIS A 60 12.05 -1.18 -6.46
C HIS A 60 12.35 -0.01 -7.41
N GLY A 61 13.23 0.88 -7.00
CA GLY A 61 13.81 1.89 -7.88
C GLY A 61 12.93 3.11 -8.10
N ASN A 62 12.81 3.56 -9.34
CA ASN A 62 12.30 4.90 -9.61
C ASN A 62 10.86 4.89 -10.11
N VAL A 63 10.09 5.88 -9.67
CA VAL A 63 8.74 6.18 -10.15
C VAL A 63 8.70 7.62 -10.69
N VAL A 64 7.99 7.84 -11.78
CA VAL A 64 7.78 9.17 -12.36
C VAL A 64 6.34 9.33 -12.82
N PHE A 65 5.66 10.36 -12.33
CA PHE A 65 4.34 10.77 -12.81
C PHE A 65 4.44 12.02 -13.69
N THR A 66 3.77 11.96 -14.83
CA THR A 66 3.56 13.12 -15.69
C THR A 66 2.58 14.11 -15.03
N PRO A 67 2.53 15.38 -15.48
CA PRO A 67 1.57 16.34 -14.93
C PRO A 67 0.11 15.87 -14.99
N VAL A 68 -0.27 15.16 -16.06
CA VAL A 68 -1.63 14.60 -16.20
C VAL A 68 -1.88 13.48 -15.17
N GLU A 69 -0.91 12.61 -14.95
CA GLU A 69 -0.98 11.54 -13.94
C GLU A 69 -1.04 12.11 -12.52
N VAL A 70 -0.25 13.14 -12.23
CA VAL A 70 -0.28 13.88 -10.95
C VAL A 70 -1.67 14.45 -10.69
N GLN A 71 -2.25 15.15 -11.68
CA GLN A 71 -3.59 15.72 -11.53
C GLN A 71 -4.66 14.65 -11.33
N ASN A 72 -4.61 13.57 -12.12
CA ASN A 72 -5.59 12.48 -12.01
C ASN A 72 -5.50 11.75 -10.66
N LEU A 73 -4.29 11.48 -10.17
CA LEU A 73 -4.08 10.88 -8.84
C LEU A 73 -4.57 11.80 -7.72
N ARG A 74 -4.29 13.12 -7.81
CA ARG A 74 -4.81 14.09 -6.84
C ARG A 74 -6.33 14.08 -6.79
N GLU A 75 -6.99 14.14 -7.95
CA GLU A 75 -8.45 14.08 -8.04
C GLU A 75 -9.00 12.77 -7.47
N TYR A 76 -8.39 11.63 -7.83
CA TYR A 76 -8.77 10.32 -7.32
C TYR A 76 -8.72 10.25 -5.79
N LEU A 77 -7.61 10.68 -5.19
CA LEU A 77 -7.40 10.63 -3.75
C LEU A 77 -8.36 11.59 -3.00
N LEU A 78 -8.62 12.76 -3.56
CA LEU A 78 -9.58 13.71 -2.98
C LEU A 78 -11.05 13.25 -3.14
N ALA A 79 -11.36 12.50 -4.19
CA ALA A 79 -12.70 11.99 -4.46
C ALA A 79 -13.08 10.71 -3.66
N GLY A 80 -12.24 10.26 -2.74
CA GLY A 80 -12.53 9.09 -1.91
C GLY A 80 -11.60 7.89 -2.13
N GLY A 81 -10.70 7.98 -3.11
CA GLY A 81 -9.70 6.95 -3.36
C GLY A 81 -8.67 6.84 -2.24
N PHE A 82 -7.99 5.70 -2.20
CA PHE A 82 -6.91 5.41 -1.25
C PHE A 82 -5.75 4.76 -1.98
N LEU A 83 -4.54 5.26 -1.73
CA LEU A 83 -3.31 4.69 -2.25
C LEU A 83 -2.50 4.08 -1.09
N HIS A 84 -2.24 2.77 -1.16
CA HIS A 84 -1.23 2.11 -0.36
C HIS A 84 0.03 1.92 -1.20
N ALA A 85 1.15 2.48 -0.77
CA ALA A 85 2.46 2.25 -1.36
C ALA A 85 3.33 1.46 -0.37
N ASP A 86 3.95 0.39 -0.85
CA ASP A 86 4.89 -0.43 -0.09
C ASP A 86 6.27 -0.38 -0.74
N ASP A 87 7.28 0.01 0.03
CA ASP A 87 8.66 0.08 -0.45
C ASP A 87 9.33 -1.29 -0.33
N ASN A 88 9.55 -1.94 -1.46
CA ASN A 88 10.33 -3.18 -1.52
C ASN A 88 11.84 -2.96 -1.39
N TYR A 89 12.30 -1.77 -1.15
CA TYR A 89 13.66 -1.27 -1.08
C TYR A 89 14.04 -0.37 -2.27
N GLY A 90 14.40 0.85 -1.94
CA GLY A 90 14.92 1.83 -2.90
C GLY A 90 13.88 2.65 -3.66
N LEU A 91 12.59 2.50 -3.36
CA LEU A 91 11.53 3.33 -3.90
C LEU A 91 11.42 4.69 -3.17
N ASP A 92 11.83 4.76 -1.90
CA ASP A 92 11.57 5.86 -0.97
C ASP A 92 11.87 7.27 -1.53
N PRO A 93 13.07 7.56 -2.08
CA PRO A 93 13.34 8.92 -2.59
C PRO A 93 12.43 9.32 -3.75
N ALA A 94 12.13 8.36 -4.63
CA ALA A 94 11.27 8.59 -5.78
C ALA A 94 9.81 8.77 -5.35
N PHE A 95 9.30 7.91 -4.48
CA PHE A 95 7.94 8.00 -3.96
C PHE A 95 7.69 9.33 -3.26
N ARG A 96 8.56 9.76 -2.34
CA ARG A 96 8.42 11.06 -1.64
C ARG A 96 8.43 12.23 -2.60
N ARG A 97 9.30 12.21 -3.62
CA ARG A 97 9.34 13.23 -4.67
C ARG A 97 8.01 13.30 -5.44
N GLU A 98 7.45 12.15 -5.81
CA GLU A 98 6.19 12.12 -6.57
C GLU A 98 4.99 12.52 -5.71
N MET A 99 4.95 12.14 -4.44
CA MET A 99 3.91 12.60 -3.51
C MET A 99 3.94 14.13 -3.34
N LYS A 100 5.12 14.73 -3.31
CA LYS A 100 5.26 16.20 -3.25
C LYS A 100 4.75 16.93 -4.50
N LYS A 101 4.70 16.27 -5.66
CA LYS A 101 4.03 16.80 -6.85
C LYS A 101 2.49 16.72 -6.72
N ILE A 102 1.97 15.63 -6.17
CA ILE A 102 0.52 15.42 -6.00
C ILE A 102 -0.04 16.36 -4.92
N PHE A 103 0.67 16.49 -3.80
CA PHE A 103 0.30 17.33 -2.66
C PHE A 103 1.47 18.22 -2.25
N PRO A 104 1.75 19.32 -2.99
CA PRO A 104 2.91 20.19 -2.72
C PRO A 104 2.83 20.89 -1.36
N GLU A 105 1.64 21.10 -0.82
CA GLU A 105 1.39 21.72 0.48
C GLU A 105 1.45 20.75 1.66
N ASP A 106 1.42 19.44 1.41
CA ASP A 106 1.39 18.42 2.46
C ASP A 106 2.75 17.69 2.56
N GLU A 107 2.95 17.06 3.70
CA GLU A 107 4.07 16.16 3.94
C GLU A 107 3.57 14.78 4.35
N LEU A 108 4.37 13.76 4.07
CA LEU A 108 4.17 12.43 4.62
C LEU A 108 4.48 12.48 6.12
N VAL A 109 3.45 12.32 6.95
CA VAL A 109 3.58 12.32 8.42
C VAL A 109 3.61 10.88 8.93
N GLU A 110 4.48 10.59 9.88
CA GLU A 110 4.50 9.27 10.50
C GLU A 110 3.23 9.06 11.33
N LEU A 111 2.55 7.94 11.07
CA LEU A 111 1.35 7.57 11.82
C LEU A 111 1.73 7.03 13.20
N PRO A 112 1.11 7.52 14.28
CA PRO A 112 1.34 6.96 15.61
C PRO A 112 0.77 5.55 15.72
N TRP A 113 1.33 4.71 16.59
CA TRP A 113 0.95 3.30 16.71
C TRP A 113 -0.47 3.07 17.26
N ASP A 114 -1.07 4.07 17.84
CA ASP A 114 -2.49 4.07 18.24
C ASP A 114 -3.44 4.45 17.08
N HIS A 115 -2.90 4.78 15.89
CA HIS A 115 -3.73 5.07 14.73
C HIS A 115 -4.67 3.89 14.41
N PRO A 116 -5.96 4.14 14.10
CA PRO A 116 -6.96 3.09 13.89
C PRO A 116 -6.55 2.00 12.88
N ILE A 117 -5.70 2.32 11.89
CA ILE A 117 -5.25 1.35 10.89
C ILE A 117 -4.49 0.16 11.49
N PHE A 118 -3.80 0.36 12.63
CA PHE A 118 -3.10 -0.72 13.35
C PHE A 118 -4.01 -1.52 14.28
N ASN A 119 -5.25 -1.08 14.47
CA ASN A 119 -6.16 -1.59 15.47
C ASN A 119 -7.54 -1.93 14.91
N GLN A 120 -7.58 -2.51 13.72
CA GLN A 120 -8.82 -3.04 13.13
C GLN A 120 -9.16 -4.42 13.73
N LYS A 121 -9.29 -5.44 12.93
CA LYS A 121 -9.52 -6.82 13.39
C LYS A 121 -8.31 -7.37 14.16
N TYR A 122 -7.13 -7.10 13.66
CA TYR A 122 -5.87 -7.53 14.27
C TYR A 122 -5.21 -6.39 15.03
N LYS A 123 -4.44 -6.71 16.08
CA LYS A 123 -3.85 -5.70 16.96
C LYS A 123 -2.34 -5.64 16.74
N PHE A 124 -1.86 -4.48 16.34
CA PHE A 124 -0.45 -4.17 16.14
C PHE A 124 -0.05 -3.00 17.07
N PRO A 125 0.10 -3.24 18.39
CA PRO A 125 0.36 -2.17 19.36
C PRO A 125 1.73 -1.52 19.20
N GLU A 126 2.63 -2.16 18.46
CA GLU A 126 3.97 -1.65 18.16
C GLU A 126 4.08 -1.13 16.71
N GLY A 127 2.94 -1.00 16.00
CA GLY A 127 2.90 -0.55 14.60
C GLY A 127 3.17 -1.66 13.59
N LEU A 128 3.80 -1.32 12.47
CA LEU A 128 4.04 -2.27 11.37
C LEU A 128 4.95 -3.44 11.78
N PRO A 129 4.65 -4.67 11.34
CA PRO A 129 5.58 -5.79 11.47
C PRO A 129 6.80 -5.57 10.55
N LYS A 130 7.97 -6.03 11.00
CA LYS A 130 9.19 -6.08 10.19
C LYS A 130 9.28 -7.44 9.50
N ILE A 131 9.08 -7.48 8.19
CA ILE A 131 9.14 -8.71 7.40
C ILE A 131 10.59 -8.98 6.99
N HIS A 132 11.21 -8.08 6.23
CA HIS A 132 12.60 -8.20 5.83
C HIS A 132 13.49 -7.11 6.45
N GLU A 133 14.79 -7.41 6.53
CA GLU A 133 15.81 -6.46 6.97
C GLU A 133 16.57 -5.91 5.76
N HIS A 134 16.65 -4.58 5.66
CA HIS A 134 17.45 -3.90 4.65
C HIS A 134 18.52 -3.02 5.32
N ASP A 135 18.14 -1.81 5.76
CA ASP A 135 19.06 -0.83 6.32
C ASP A 135 19.11 -0.85 7.86
N ALA A 136 18.65 -1.92 8.49
CA ALA A 136 18.54 -2.06 9.95
C ALA A 136 17.72 -0.92 10.61
N LYS A 137 16.79 -0.32 9.87
CA LYS A 137 15.87 0.68 10.38
C LYS A 137 14.58 0.02 10.86
N ARG A 138 13.88 0.69 11.76
CA ARG A 138 12.55 0.23 12.19
C ARG A 138 11.52 0.42 11.08
N PRO A 139 10.48 -0.42 11.03
CA PRO A 139 9.36 -0.19 10.12
C PRO A 139 8.61 1.10 10.49
N GLN A 140 8.14 1.83 9.49
CA GLN A 140 7.42 3.08 9.64
C GLN A 140 6.25 3.14 8.68
N ALA A 141 5.12 3.64 9.16
CA ALA A 141 3.97 3.98 8.33
C ALA A 141 3.88 5.49 8.22
N PHE A 142 3.88 6.00 7.00
CA PHE A 142 3.66 7.41 6.73
C PHE A 142 2.30 7.61 6.04
N GLY A 143 1.66 8.74 6.30
CA GLY A 143 0.39 9.07 5.69
C GLY A 143 0.30 10.48 5.15
N ILE A 144 -0.59 10.67 4.17
CA ILE A 144 -1.13 11.98 3.81
C ILE A 144 -2.59 12.00 4.24
N ILE A 145 -2.97 13.02 5.01
CA ILE A 145 -4.31 13.18 5.59
C ILE A 145 -4.97 14.39 4.93
N LYS A 146 -6.14 14.19 4.35
CA LYS A 146 -6.96 15.27 3.76
C LYS A 146 -8.34 15.28 4.41
N GLU A 147 -8.72 16.42 4.97
CA GLU A 147 -10.03 16.59 5.64
C GLU A 147 -10.33 15.50 6.69
N GLY A 148 -9.30 15.12 7.45
CA GLY A 148 -9.39 14.09 8.49
C GLY A 148 -9.35 12.65 7.97
N ARG A 149 -9.27 12.42 6.66
CA ARG A 149 -9.19 11.10 6.05
C ARG A 149 -7.75 10.79 5.60
N LEU A 150 -7.23 9.63 5.99
CA LEU A 150 -5.99 9.11 5.43
C LEU A 150 -6.24 8.75 3.96
N VAL A 151 -5.54 9.40 3.03
CA VAL A 151 -5.70 9.20 1.59
C VAL A 151 -4.53 8.45 0.98
N VAL A 152 -3.35 8.56 1.56
CA VAL A 152 -2.15 7.80 1.19
C VAL A 152 -1.60 7.15 2.44
N LEU A 153 -1.31 5.85 2.36
CA LEU A 153 -0.51 5.10 3.31
C LEU A 153 0.77 4.66 2.61
N TYR A 154 1.90 4.97 3.20
CA TYR A 154 3.22 4.52 2.75
C TYR A 154 3.88 3.68 3.83
N THR A 155 4.12 2.42 3.53
CA THR A 155 4.80 1.47 4.41
C THR A 155 6.26 1.37 4.00
N TYR A 156 7.15 1.70 4.94
CA TYR A 156 8.60 1.84 4.75
C TYR A 156 9.36 0.93 5.69
N GLU A 157 10.40 0.26 5.19
CA GLU A 157 11.26 -0.67 5.94
C GLU A 157 10.51 -1.86 6.55
N THR A 158 9.45 -2.33 5.90
CA THR A 158 8.61 -3.42 6.38
C THR A 158 8.48 -4.59 5.41
N ASP A 159 8.37 -4.32 4.09
CA ASP A 159 8.15 -5.29 3.01
C ASP A 159 6.86 -6.11 3.18
N LEU A 160 5.75 -5.42 3.40
CA LEU A 160 4.47 -6.10 3.52
C LEU A 160 4.10 -6.87 2.26
N GLY A 161 4.36 -6.28 1.09
CA GLY A 161 4.08 -6.89 -0.21
C GLY A 161 4.79 -8.22 -0.41
N ASP A 162 6.05 -8.31 -0.02
CA ASP A 162 6.84 -9.55 -0.03
C ASP A 162 6.24 -10.57 0.95
N GLY A 163 5.88 -10.11 2.15
CA GLY A 163 5.25 -10.96 3.16
C GLY A 163 3.86 -11.49 2.75
N TRP A 164 3.21 -10.91 1.75
CA TRP A 164 1.95 -11.43 1.20
C TRP A 164 2.16 -12.47 0.10
N GLU A 165 3.38 -12.61 -0.45
CA GLU A 165 3.65 -13.57 -1.52
C GLU A 165 3.50 -15.02 -1.03
N ASP A 166 3.53 -15.95 -1.99
CA ASP A 166 3.55 -17.37 -1.67
C ASP A 166 4.76 -17.70 -0.78
N PRO A 167 4.60 -18.53 0.28
CA PRO A 167 5.66 -18.79 1.25
C PRO A 167 6.98 -19.29 0.65
N GLU A 168 6.92 -19.92 -0.52
CA GLU A 168 8.09 -20.46 -1.22
C GLU A 168 8.97 -19.39 -1.86
N VAL A 169 8.43 -18.17 -2.09
CA VAL A 169 9.15 -17.09 -2.80
C VAL A 169 10.26 -16.53 -1.92
N HIS A 170 9.91 -16.05 -0.74
CA HIS A 170 10.87 -15.45 0.19
C HIS A 170 11.32 -16.39 1.30
N LYS A 171 10.58 -17.49 1.50
CA LYS A 171 10.82 -18.49 2.56
C LYS A 171 10.77 -17.88 3.96
N ASP A 172 9.89 -16.92 4.13
CA ASP A 172 9.63 -16.30 5.41
C ASP A 172 9.13 -17.33 6.44
N PRO A 173 9.46 -17.13 7.72
CA PRO A 173 8.81 -17.88 8.79
C PRO A 173 7.29 -17.68 8.74
N ASP A 174 6.53 -18.76 8.94
CA ASP A 174 5.05 -18.75 8.89
C ASP A 174 4.45 -17.59 9.69
N MET A 175 5.02 -17.28 10.85
CA MET A 175 4.58 -16.18 11.71
C MET A 175 4.72 -14.80 11.02
N LYS A 176 5.79 -14.56 10.26
CA LYS A 176 5.98 -13.29 9.55
C LYS A 176 5.03 -13.17 8.38
N HIS A 177 4.85 -14.24 7.63
CA HIS A 177 3.87 -14.31 6.54
C HIS A 177 2.45 -14.03 7.05
N GLU A 178 2.05 -14.66 8.17
CA GLU A 178 0.76 -14.42 8.80
C GLU A 178 0.61 -12.97 9.28
N GLN A 179 1.61 -12.42 9.97
CA GLN A 179 1.60 -11.01 10.41
C GLN A 179 1.48 -10.02 9.25
N ALA A 180 2.15 -10.28 8.13
CA ALA A 180 2.03 -9.44 6.94
C ALA A 180 0.61 -9.45 6.38
N LEU A 181 -0.01 -10.63 6.24
CA LEU A 181 -1.40 -10.78 5.78
C LEU A 181 -2.41 -10.14 6.75
N GLU A 182 -2.21 -10.29 8.06
CA GLU A 182 -3.04 -9.66 9.09
C GLU A 182 -2.97 -8.13 9.02
N MET A 183 -1.76 -7.57 8.83
CA MET A 183 -1.60 -6.12 8.66
C MET A 183 -2.24 -5.65 7.34
N GLY A 184 -2.07 -6.39 6.26
CA GLY A 184 -2.76 -6.13 5.00
C GLY A 184 -4.28 -6.15 5.15
N ALA A 185 -4.81 -7.11 5.88
CA ALA A 185 -6.24 -7.19 6.18
C ALA A 185 -6.72 -5.99 7.03
N ASN A 186 -5.92 -5.49 7.95
CA ASN A 186 -6.23 -4.27 8.69
C ASN A 186 -6.30 -3.04 7.76
N ILE A 187 -5.36 -2.91 6.81
CA ILE A 187 -5.37 -1.84 5.81
C ILE A 187 -6.66 -1.90 4.98
N ILE A 188 -7.01 -3.08 4.46
CA ILE A 188 -8.24 -3.29 3.70
C ILE A 188 -9.48 -2.97 4.54
N SER A 189 -9.53 -3.46 5.78
CA SER A 189 -10.64 -3.18 6.71
C SER A 189 -10.79 -1.68 6.94
N TYR A 190 -9.69 -0.98 7.21
CA TYR A 190 -9.68 0.47 7.43
C TYR A 190 -10.27 1.24 6.24
N VAL A 191 -9.91 0.87 5.02
CA VAL A 191 -10.35 1.57 3.79
C VAL A 191 -11.83 1.31 3.47
N PHE A 192 -12.33 0.11 3.73
CA PHE A 192 -13.70 -0.28 3.33
C PHE A 192 -14.75 -0.12 4.44
N MET A 193 -14.34 0.10 5.69
CA MET A 193 -15.24 0.16 6.84
C MET A 193 -15.30 1.55 7.53
N ASN A 194 -14.47 2.53 7.07
CA ASN A 194 -14.46 3.90 7.63
C ASN A 194 -14.87 4.96 6.62
#